data_df3466e7c0e209f6cee9cffb4d4d03b9
#
_entry.id   df3466e7c0e209f6cee9cffb4d4d03b9
#
_cell.length_a   1.000
_cell.length_b   1.000
_cell.length_c   1.000
_cell.angle_alpha   90.00
_cell.angle_beta   90.00
_cell.angle_gamma   90.00
#
_symmetry.space_group_name_H-M   'P 1'
#
loop_
_entity.id
_entity.type
_entity.pdbx_description
1 polymer ?
#
loop_
_entity_poly.entity_id
_entity_poly.type
_entity_poly.pdbx_seq_one_letter_code
_entity_poly.pdbx_strand_id
1 'polypeptide(L)'
;MSGVAGEVRLRPARRGDWDMIRGWLARPDIEAWWGPRSATEAEVTIALGAGHALCRIIEAGGAPVGYAHAIDAMAWGDELPEDLDPGTWDLDLFIASEEHRGRGVGQTALALLRDEVFTTTLASAVCVFPSIRNERAVRAYEKAGFQWKRIWNDPHLGPSWFMVAERPRR
;
A
#
# COMPACT_ATOMS: atom_id res chain seq x y z
N MET A 1 -18.35 -3.24 -23.09
CA MET A 1 -16.99 -3.76 -23.34
C MET A 1 -16.17 -3.53 -22.10
N SER A 2 -15.81 -4.58 -21.41
CA SER A 2 -14.86 -4.49 -20.30
C SER A 2 -13.51 -4.14 -20.91
N GLY A 3 -13.11 -2.87 -20.80
CA GLY A 3 -11.76 -2.48 -21.13
C GLY A 3 -10.82 -3.24 -20.19
N VAL A 4 -10.09 -4.18 -20.76
CA VAL A 4 -9.03 -4.89 -20.04
C VAL A 4 -8.09 -3.81 -19.51
N ALA A 5 -8.02 -3.63 -18.18
CA ALA A 5 -6.95 -2.88 -17.59
C ALA A 5 -5.66 -3.52 -18.13
N GLY A 6 -4.82 -2.74 -18.80
CA GLY A 6 -3.58 -3.29 -19.33
C GLY A 6 -2.80 -3.99 -18.23
N GLU A 7 -1.83 -4.83 -18.60
CA GLU A 7 -1.02 -5.59 -17.65
C GLU A 7 -0.52 -4.69 -16.50
N VAL A 8 -0.79 -5.12 -15.27
CA VAL A 8 -0.34 -4.42 -14.06
C VAL A 8 1.07 -4.86 -13.73
N ARG A 9 1.95 -3.89 -13.54
CA ARG A 9 3.34 -4.12 -13.15
C ARG A 9 3.74 -3.19 -12.01
N LEU A 10 4.72 -3.62 -11.24
CA LEU A 10 5.40 -2.81 -10.24
C LEU A 10 6.83 -2.56 -10.73
N ARG A 11 7.21 -1.29 -10.86
CA ARG A 11 8.60 -0.94 -11.08
C ARG A 11 9.17 -0.17 -9.89
N PRO A 12 10.46 -0.25 -9.61
CA PRO A 12 11.06 0.57 -8.56
C PRO A 12 10.77 2.06 -8.76
N ALA A 13 10.33 2.73 -7.69
CA ALA A 13 10.24 4.17 -7.67
C ALA A 13 11.65 4.76 -7.66
N ARG A 14 11.87 5.78 -8.48
CA ARG A 14 13.14 6.47 -8.64
C ARG A 14 13.02 7.90 -8.15
N ARG A 15 14.14 8.54 -7.90
CA ARG A 15 14.18 9.95 -7.49
C ARG A 15 13.41 10.87 -8.46
N GLY A 16 13.46 10.58 -9.76
CA GLY A 16 12.73 11.31 -10.78
C GLY A 16 11.20 11.17 -10.72
N ASP A 17 10.69 10.20 -9.97
CA ASP A 17 9.22 10.01 -9.78
C ASP A 17 8.66 10.90 -8.67
N TRP A 18 9.49 11.55 -7.87
CA TRP A 18 9.07 12.27 -6.68
C TRP A 18 8.04 13.38 -6.98
N ASP A 19 8.26 14.17 -8.01
CA ASP A 19 7.34 15.24 -8.37
C ASP A 19 5.97 14.71 -8.78
N MET A 20 5.94 13.58 -9.48
CA MET A 20 4.70 12.90 -9.84
C MET A 20 3.98 12.37 -8.59
N ILE A 21 4.69 11.72 -7.69
CA ILE A 21 4.12 11.20 -6.43
C ILE A 21 3.56 12.35 -5.59
N ARG A 22 4.31 13.43 -5.42
CA ARG A 22 3.86 14.62 -4.69
C ARG A 22 2.60 15.23 -5.30
N GLY A 23 2.53 15.28 -6.63
CA GLY A 23 1.35 15.75 -7.34
C GLY A 23 0.12 14.90 -7.02
N TRP A 24 0.27 13.59 -6.95
CA TRP A 24 -0.80 12.69 -6.54
C TRP A 24 -1.21 12.89 -5.08
N LEU A 25 -0.25 12.98 -4.16
CA LEU A 25 -0.50 13.17 -2.72
C LEU A 25 -1.21 14.51 -2.41
N ALA A 26 -1.07 15.51 -3.28
CA ALA A 26 -1.75 16.79 -3.15
C ALA A 26 -3.22 16.75 -3.57
N ARG A 27 -3.68 15.66 -4.16
CA ARG A 27 -5.06 15.55 -4.64
C ARG A 27 -6.02 15.26 -3.48
N PRO A 28 -7.17 15.97 -3.40
CA PRO A 28 -8.15 15.76 -2.33
C PRO A 28 -8.70 14.33 -2.25
N ASP A 29 -8.84 13.64 -3.39
CA ASP A 29 -9.33 12.26 -3.44
C ASP A 29 -8.31 11.25 -2.87
N ILE A 30 -7.01 11.51 -3.00
CA ILE A 30 -5.96 10.71 -2.36
C ILE A 30 -5.87 11.05 -0.87
N GLU A 31 -5.90 12.32 -0.51
CA GLU A 31 -5.86 12.78 0.88
C GLU A 31 -7.01 12.21 1.72
N ALA A 32 -8.18 12.08 1.12
CA ALA A 32 -9.35 11.52 1.81
C ALA A 32 -9.16 10.10 2.34
N TRP A 33 -8.35 9.29 1.68
CA TRP A 33 -8.15 7.88 2.02
C TRP A 33 -6.76 7.55 2.53
N TRP A 34 -5.77 8.34 2.19
CA TRP A 34 -4.38 8.12 2.60
C TRP A 34 -3.95 8.99 3.77
N GLY A 35 -4.62 10.10 4.00
CA GLY A 35 -4.38 11.02 5.09
C GLY A 35 -3.82 12.38 4.65
N PRO A 36 -3.60 13.28 5.63
CA PRO A 36 -3.16 14.64 5.34
C PRO A 36 -1.84 14.66 4.55
N ARG A 37 -1.76 15.53 3.55
CA ARG A 37 -0.60 15.65 2.67
C ARG A 37 0.74 15.71 3.41
N SER A 38 0.82 16.48 4.48
CA SER A 38 2.07 16.62 5.27
C SER A 38 2.53 15.28 5.85
N ALA A 39 1.59 14.47 6.35
CA ALA A 39 1.89 13.15 6.91
C ALA A 39 2.28 12.17 5.81
N THR A 40 1.56 12.15 4.70
CA THR A 40 1.81 11.21 3.59
C THR A 40 3.10 11.52 2.83
N GLU A 41 3.44 12.80 2.65
CA GLU A 41 4.75 13.18 2.08
C GLU A 41 5.90 12.74 3.00
N ALA A 42 5.75 12.87 4.33
CA ALA A 42 6.74 12.40 5.29
C ALA A 42 6.89 10.88 5.24
N GLU A 43 5.79 10.15 5.21
CA GLU A 43 5.75 8.69 5.09
C GLU A 43 6.48 8.18 3.85
N VAL A 44 6.15 8.73 2.69
CA VAL A 44 6.81 8.35 1.42
C VAL A 44 8.29 8.72 1.43
N THR A 45 8.65 9.88 2.00
CA THR A 45 10.05 10.30 2.12
C THR A 45 10.84 9.33 3.00
N ILE A 46 10.28 8.89 4.12
CA ILE A 46 10.89 7.89 5.01
C ILE A 46 11.09 6.58 4.25
N ALA A 47 10.05 6.10 3.56
CA ALA A 47 10.12 4.85 2.80
C ALA A 47 11.17 4.92 1.68
N LEU A 48 11.22 6.00 0.92
CA LEU A 48 12.22 6.20 -0.15
C LEU A 48 13.65 6.30 0.41
N GLY A 49 13.82 6.83 1.61
CA GLY A 49 15.12 6.96 2.28
C GLY A 49 15.57 5.68 3.00
N ALA A 50 14.66 4.76 3.28
CA ALA A 50 14.97 3.51 3.94
C ALA A 50 15.52 2.50 2.91
N GLY A 51 16.79 2.16 3.00
CA GLY A 51 17.48 1.33 2.00
C GLY A 51 16.92 -0.09 1.82
N HIS A 52 16.07 -0.55 2.74
CA HIS A 52 15.44 -1.87 2.68
C HIS A 52 13.95 -1.82 2.26
N ALA A 53 13.33 -0.63 2.23
CA ALA A 53 11.93 -0.50 1.82
C ALA A 53 11.75 -0.75 0.32
N LEU A 54 10.62 -1.34 -0.02
CA LEU A 54 10.22 -1.55 -1.42
C LEU A 54 9.26 -0.44 -1.83
N CYS A 55 9.75 0.57 -2.52
CA CYS A 55 8.91 1.65 -3.07
C CYS A 55 8.71 1.41 -4.55
N ARG A 56 7.46 1.41 -5.00
CA ARG A 56 7.07 1.01 -6.36
C ARG A 56 6.14 2.02 -7.02
N ILE A 57 6.32 2.22 -8.29
CA ILE A 57 5.30 2.82 -9.15
C ILE A 57 4.44 1.70 -9.71
N ILE A 58 3.14 1.84 -9.56
CA ILE A 58 2.16 0.92 -10.15
C ILE A 58 1.93 1.38 -11.59
N GLU A 59 2.14 0.49 -12.53
CA GLU A 59 1.88 0.72 -13.95
C GLU A 59 0.74 -0.18 -14.43
N ALA A 60 -0.09 0.35 -15.30
CA ALA A 60 -1.12 -0.40 -16.02
C ALA A 60 -1.00 -0.07 -17.50
N GLY A 61 -0.80 -1.09 -18.32
CA GLY A 61 -0.56 -0.89 -19.76
C GLY A 61 0.66 -0.01 -20.08
N GLY A 62 1.67 -0.02 -19.23
CA GLY A 62 2.89 0.76 -19.40
C GLY A 62 2.82 2.21 -18.90
N ALA A 63 1.66 2.67 -18.40
CA ALA A 63 1.49 4.02 -17.86
C ALA A 63 1.49 4.00 -16.32
N PRO A 64 2.12 4.98 -15.65
CA PRO A 64 2.07 5.10 -14.21
C PRO A 64 0.66 5.48 -13.74
N VAL A 65 0.07 4.67 -12.87
CA VAL A 65 -1.31 4.84 -12.39
C VAL A 65 -1.42 4.92 -10.87
N GLY A 66 -0.35 4.69 -10.14
CA GLY A 66 -0.36 4.75 -8.68
C GLY A 66 1.01 4.48 -8.05
N TYR A 67 1.00 4.44 -6.74
CA TYR A 67 2.18 4.24 -5.91
C TYR A 67 1.90 3.19 -4.85
N ALA A 68 2.93 2.43 -4.49
CA ALA A 68 2.89 1.46 -3.41
C ALA A 68 4.23 1.39 -2.69
N HIS A 69 4.20 1.08 -1.41
CA HIS A 69 5.42 0.72 -0.69
C HIS A 69 5.19 -0.41 0.32
N ALA A 70 6.27 -1.08 0.65
CA ALA A 70 6.36 -2.03 1.73
C ALA A 70 7.59 -1.73 2.56
N ILE A 71 7.41 -1.69 3.88
CA ILE A 71 8.49 -1.41 4.83
C ILE A 71 8.32 -2.28 6.07
N ASP A 72 9.41 -2.68 6.69
CA ASP A 72 9.37 -3.35 8.00
C ASP A 72 8.59 -2.45 8.97
N ALA A 73 7.51 -2.99 9.56
CA ALA A 73 6.62 -2.24 10.44
C ALA A 73 7.34 -1.60 11.64
N MET A 74 8.45 -2.19 12.07
CA MET A 74 9.28 -1.62 13.14
C MET A 74 9.87 -0.24 12.79
N ALA A 75 9.97 0.10 11.51
CA ALA A 75 10.46 1.40 11.06
C ALA A 75 9.49 2.55 11.38
N TRP A 76 8.21 2.26 11.59
CA TRP A 76 7.20 3.27 11.90
C TRP A 76 7.12 3.62 13.39
N GLY A 77 7.72 2.84 14.29
CA GLY A 77 7.67 3.07 15.74
C GLY A 77 6.22 3.13 16.25
N ASP A 78 5.88 4.21 16.96
CA ASP A 78 4.58 4.37 17.60
C ASP A 78 3.42 4.68 16.62
N GLU A 79 3.70 4.85 15.34
CA GLU A 79 2.69 5.12 14.31
C GLU A 79 1.84 3.88 13.97
N LEU A 80 2.27 2.69 14.38
CA LEU A 80 1.56 1.43 14.19
C LEU A 80 1.26 0.74 15.52
N PRO A 81 0.36 -0.25 15.54
CA PRO A 81 0.06 -1.01 16.77
C PRO A 81 1.30 -1.61 17.41
N GLU A 82 1.43 -1.48 18.73
CA GLU A 82 2.57 -1.99 19.50
C GLU A 82 2.64 -3.53 19.53
N ASP A 83 1.51 -4.20 19.29
CA ASP A 83 1.37 -5.65 19.37
C ASP A 83 1.55 -6.37 18.01
N LEU A 84 2.16 -5.70 17.04
CA LEU A 84 2.53 -6.36 15.78
C LEU A 84 3.61 -7.41 16.01
N ASP A 85 3.43 -8.58 15.43
CA ASP A 85 4.44 -9.62 15.46
C ASP A 85 5.73 -9.16 14.77
N PRO A 86 6.91 -9.41 15.35
CA PRO A 86 8.18 -9.13 14.69
C PRO A 86 8.25 -9.80 13.30
N GLY A 87 8.83 -9.10 12.35
CA GLY A 87 8.90 -9.57 10.96
C GLY A 87 7.66 -9.28 10.13
N THR A 88 6.69 -8.53 10.68
CA THR A 88 5.56 -8.02 9.91
C THR A 88 5.99 -6.79 9.11
N TRP A 89 5.65 -6.77 7.83
CA TRP A 89 5.86 -5.62 6.95
C TRP A 89 4.57 -4.90 6.68
N ASP A 90 4.60 -3.58 6.77
CA ASP A 90 3.48 -2.70 6.45
C ASP A 90 3.46 -2.39 4.96
N LEU A 91 2.31 -2.62 4.32
CA LEU A 91 2.07 -2.33 2.92
C LEU A 91 1.04 -1.20 2.81
N ASP A 92 1.30 -0.29 1.90
CA ASP A 92 0.33 0.75 1.55
C ASP A 92 0.38 1.07 0.06
N LEU A 93 -0.76 1.45 -0.51
CA LEU A 93 -0.84 1.83 -1.91
C LEU A 93 -2.04 2.72 -2.20
N PHE A 94 -1.96 3.47 -3.28
CA PHE A 94 -3.10 4.15 -3.87
C PHE A 94 -3.06 4.07 -5.39
N ILE A 95 -4.24 4.10 -6.01
CA ILE A 95 -4.41 4.26 -7.45
C ILE A 95 -4.78 5.71 -7.73
N ALA A 96 -3.88 6.45 -8.38
CA ALA A 96 -4.08 7.85 -8.70
C ALA A 96 -4.97 8.04 -9.93
N SER A 97 -4.91 7.14 -10.89
CA SER A 97 -5.73 7.20 -12.09
C SER A 97 -7.17 6.77 -11.79
N GLU A 98 -8.12 7.69 -11.90
CA GLU A 98 -9.54 7.39 -11.68
C GLU A 98 -10.07 6.33 -12.63
N GLU A 99 -9.62 6.33 -13.89
CA GLU A 99 -10.00 5.36 -14.91
C GLU A 99 -9.63 3.91 -14.53
N HIS A 100 -8.60 3.74 -13.68
CA HIS A 100 -8.10 2.44 -13.27
C HIS A 100 -8.64 1.99 -11.90
N ARG A 101 -9.44 2.81 -11.23
CA ARG A 101 -10.09 2.43 -9.97
C ARG A 101 -11.28 1.51 -10.21
N GLY A 102 -11.50 0.57 -9.31
CA GLY A 102 -12.61 -0.38 -9.40
C GLY A 102 -12.46 -1.43 -10.52
N ARG A 103 -11.26 -1.60 -11.07
CA ARG A 103 -10.93 -2.55 -12.13
C ARG A 103 -9.94 -3.64 -11.71
N GLY A 104 -9.73 -3.80 -10.42
CA GLY A 104 -8.82 -4.81 -9.88
C GLY A 104 -7.35 -4.44 -9.92
N VAL A 105 -6.96 -3.24 -10.35
CA VAL A 105 -5.56 -2.79 -10.42
C VAL A 105 -4.94 -2.75 -9.02
N GLY A 106 -5.62 -2.18 -8.04
CA GLY A 106 -5.15 -2.11 -6.66
C GLY A 106 -5.00 -3.49 -6.03
N GLN A 107 -5.96 -4.38 -6.25
CA GLN A 107 -5.89 -5.76 -5.78
C GLN A 107 -4.69 -6.50 -6.38
N THR A 108 -4.48 -6.39 -7.68
CA THR A 108 -3.36 -7.01 -8.38
C THR A 108 -2.02 -6.44 -7.90
N ALA A 109 -1.92 -5.11 -7.80
CA ALA A 109 -0.71 -4.44 -7.30
C ALA A 109 -0.37 -4.89 -5.88
N LEU A 110 -1.36 -4.98 -4.99
CA LEU A 110 -1.14 -5.42 -3.61
C LEU A 110 -0.66 -6.88 -3.55
N ALA A 111 -1.24 -7.76 -4.35
CA ALA A 111 -0.81 -9.15 -4.44
C ALA A 111 0.63 -9.27 -4.97
N LEU A 112 1.00 -8.50 -5.98
CA LEU A 112 2.35 -8.44 -6.52
C LEU A 112 3.36 -7.93 -5.46
N LEU A 113 3.01 -6.88 -4.73
CA LEU A 113 3.87 -6.33 -3.69
C LEU A 113 4.05 -7.30 -2.53
N ARG A 114 2.97 -7.93 -2.06
CA ARG A 114 3.01 -9.00 -1.05
C ARG A 114 3.97 -10.11 -1.47
N ASP A 115 3.84 -10.59 -2.68
CA ASP A 115 4.67 -11.68 -3.20
C ASP A 115 6.14 -11.25 -3.34
N GLU A 116 6.40 -10.02 -3.74
CA GLU A 116 7.74 -9.46 -3.79
C GLU A 116 8.37 -9.38 -2.39
N VAL A 117 7.63 -8.92 -1.39
CA VAL A 117 8.09 -8.92 0.02
C VAL A 117 8.48 -10.32 0.46
N PHE A 118 7.61 -11.30 0.25
CA PHE A 118 7.89 -12.68 0.66
C PHE A 118 9.02 -13.35 -0.13
N THR A 119 9.28 -12.90 -1.34
CA THR A 119 10.35 -13.44 -2.18
C THR A 119 11.72 -12.82 -1.86
N THR A 120 11.74 -11.52 -1.53
CA THR A 120 12.99 -10.75 -1.41
C THR A 120 13.39 -10.45 0.02
N THR A 121 12.53 -10.73 1.01
CA THR A 121 12.79 -10.46 2.43
C THR A 121 12.53 -11.68 3.31
N LEU A 122 12.87 -11.57 4.59
CA LEU A 122 12.54 -12.58 5.60
C LEU A 122 11.21 -12.28 6.32
N ALA A 123 10.37 -11.41 5.78
CA ALA A 123 9.08 -11.07 6.38
C ALA A 123 8.27 -12.34 6.68
N SER A 124 7.71 -12.43 7.88
CA SER A 124 6.81 -13.53 8.30
C SER A 124 5.36 -13.25 7.92
N ALA A 125 5.01 -11.99 7.83
CA ALA A 125 3.67 -11.52 7.48
C ALA A 125 3.73 -10.14 6.83
N VAL A 126 2.66 -9.76 6.16
CA VAL A 126 2.42 -8.41 5.67
C VAL A 126 1.08 -7.91 6.20
N CYS A 127 0.96 -6.63 6.47
CA CYS A 127 -0.28 -6.03 6.97
C CYS A 127 -0.67 -4.79 6.18
N VAL A 128 -1.95 -4.45 6.29
CA VAL A 128 -2.55 -3.23 5.75
C VAL A 128 -3.56 -2.67 6.74
N PHE A 129 -3.82 -1.35 6.68
CA PHE A 129 -4.74 -0.65 7.58
C PHE A 129 -5.75 0.21 6.81
N PRO A 130 -6.67 -0.37 6.02
CA PRO A 130 -7.67 0.42 5.34
C PRO A 130 -8.69 1.00 6.33
N SER A 131 -9.10 2.26 6.11
CA SER A 131 -10.22 2.85 6.85
C SER A 131 -11.45 1.94 6.74
N ILE A 132 -12.19 1.78 7.84
CA ILE A 132 -13.44 0.99 7.83
C ILE A 132 -14.46 1.54 6.84
N ARG A 133 -14.38 2.82 6.49
CA ARG A 133 -15.26 3.47 5.50
C ARG A 133 -14.83 3.21 4.06
N ASN A 134 -13.61 2.75 3.84
CA ASN A 134 -13.10 2.43 2.51
C ASN A 134 -13.43 0.98 2.13
N GLU A 135 -14.72 0.69 1.96
CA GLU A 135 -15.19 -0.66 1.68
C GLU A 135 -14.58 -1.27 0.41
N ARG A 136 -14.27 -0.44 -0.59
CA ARG A 136 -13.62 -0.89 -1.83
C ARG A 136 -12.22 -1.43 -1.55
N ALA A 137 -11.41 -0.73 -0.76
CA ALA A 137 -10.08 -1.18 -0.38
C ALA A 137 -10.15 -2.45 0.46
N VAL A 138 -11.05 -2.50 1.45
CA VAL A 138 -11.24 -3.68 2.29
C VAL A 138 -11.54 -4.92 1.45
N ARG A 139 -12.49 -4.82 0.51
CA ARG A 139 -12.83 -5.94 -0.39
C ARG A 139 -11.67 -6.35 -1.30
N ALA A 140 -10.93 -5.39 -1.84
CA ALA A 140 -9.75 -5.67 -2.66
C ALA A 140 -8.67 -6.41 -1.86
N TYR A 141 -8.47 -6.02 -0.61
CA TYR A 141 -7.47 -6.61 0.27
C TYR A 141 -7.87 -8.04 0.71
N GLU A 142 -9.13 -8.27 0.99
CA GLU A 142 -9.64 -9.64 1.21
C GLU A 142 -9.39 -10.55 0.00
N LYS A 143 -9.68 -10.07 -1.21
CA LYS A 143 -9.43 -10.81 -2.45
C LYS A 143 -7.93 -11.04 -2.69
N ALA A 144 -7.06 -10.18 -2.19
CA ALA A 144 -5.61 -10.35 -2.24
C ALA A 144 -5.07 -11.29 -1.14
N GLY A 145 -5.94 -11.88 -0.32
CA GLY A 145 -5.56 -12.88 0.69
C GLY A 145 -5.29 -12.32 2.08
N PHE A 146 -5.65 -11.05 2.35
CA PHE A 146 -5.55 -10.47 3.67
C PHE A 146 -6.78 -10.83 4.51
N GLN A 147 -6.56 -11.16 5.77
CA GLN A 147 -7.60 -11.51 6.73
C GLN A 147 -7.74 -10.41 7.79
N TRP A 148 -8.97 -10.11 8.20
CA TRP A 148 -9.24 -9.19 9.29
C TRP A 148 -8.78 -9.77 10.62
N LYS A 149 -8.13 -8.94 11.42
CA LYS A 149 -7.75 -9.28 12.80
C LYS A 149 -8.59 -8.51 13.81
N ARG A 150 -8.61 -7.19 13.69
CA ARG A 150 -9.36 -6.29 14.58
C ARG A 150 -9.44 -4.89 13.99
N ILE A 151 -10.23 -4.03 14.63
CA ILE A 151 -10.20 -2.58 14.37
C ILE A 151 -9.07 -1.96 15.18
N TRP A 152 -8.36 -1.06 14.56
CA TRP A 152 -7.35 -0.22 15.19
C TRP A 152 -7.63 1.25 14.84
N ASN A 153 -7.43 2.16 15.82
CA ASN A 153 -7.61 3.58 15.59
C ASN A 153 -6.33 4.19 15.01
N ASP A 154 -6.33 4.40 13.70
CA ASP A 154 -5.24 5.11 13.02
C ASP A 154 -5.20 6.56 13.48
N PRO A 155 -4.02 7.12 13.85
CA PRO A 155 -3.90 8.50 14.32
C PRO A 155 -4.37 9.55 13.31
N HIS A 156 -4.33 9.25 12.02
CA HIS A 156 -4.69 10.17 10.93
C HIS A 156 -6.05 9.89 10.29
N LEU A 157 -6.43 8.62 10.21
CA LEU A 157 -7.63 8.17 9.47
C LEU A 157 -8.78 7.70 10.37
N GLY A 158 -8.53 7.57 11.67
CA GLY A 158 -9.50 7.02 12.61
C GLY A 158 -9.65 5.50 12.49
N PRO A 159 -10.85 4.93 12.79
CA PRO A 159 -11.04 3.49 12.80
C PRO A 159 -10.65 2.84 11.47
N SER A 160 -9.74 1.87 11.53
CA SER A 160 -9.21 1.15 10.39
C SER A 160 -9.20 -0.35 10.68
N TRP A 161 -9.38 -1.17 9.64
CA TRP A 161 -9.19 -2.60 9.77
C TRP A 161 -7.70 -2.92 9.79
N PHE A 162 -7.26 -3.65 10.81
CA PHE A 162 -5.97 -4.32 10.79
C PHE A 162 -6.14 -5.65 10.07
N MET A 163 -5.52 -5.78 8.89
CA MET A 163 -5.61 -6.96 8.06
C MET A 163 -4.22 -7.52 7.81
N VAL A 164 -4.10 -8.84 7.80
CA VAL A 164 -2.80 -9.55 7.71
C VAL A 164 -2.86 -10.66 6.68
N ALA A 165 -1.78 -10.81 5.93
CA ALA A 165 -1.49 -12.01 5.15
C ALA A 165 -0.18 -12.62 5.65
N GLU A 166 -0.23 -13.88 6.08
CA GLU A 166 0.96 -14.58 6.56
C GLU A 166 1.75 -15.17 5.39
N ARG A 167 3.07 -15.33 5.61
CA ARG A 167 3.90 -16.06 4.65
C ARG A 167 3.35 -17.48 4.49
N PRO A 168 3.12 -17.94 3.25
CA PRO A 168 2.70 -19.32 3.02
C PRO A 168 3.72 -20.32 3.60
N ARG A 169 3.22 -21.34 4.27
CA ARG A 169 4.06 -22.46 4.70
C ARG A 169 4.52 -23.24 3.46
N ARG A 170 5.81 -23.58 3.42
CA ARG A 170 6.35 -24.47 2.39
C ARG A 170 5.91 -25.90 2.63
#